data_84d4f37ffda754822cbeed2a40f8ee86
#
_entry.id   84d4f37ffda754822cbeed2a40f8ee86
#
_cell.length_a   1.000
_cell.length_b   1.000
_cell.length_c   1.000
_cell.angle_alpha   90.00
_cell.angle_beta   90.00
_cell.angle_gamma   90.00
#
_symmetry.space_group_name_H-M   'P 1'
#
loop_
_entity.id
_entity.type
_entity.pdbx_description
1 polymer ?
#
loop_
_entity_poly.entity_id
_entity_poly.type
_entity_poly.pdbx_seq_one_letter_code
_entity_poly.pdbx_strand_id
1 'polypeptide(L)'
;MLPGGKLYVPGAEKLIPNISRLVNTARENRAFLISSGDHHSSQDPEFKIFPPHCIKGTEGAQVIPEALAQNVLAVPNESAFRLPADLTRYQQVRIEKQSLDVFDNPHTAEIVNSLSPDAEFFVFGVVTEYCVQFAAKGLLDLGRPVSIVTDAIGHLHPAAGSKAIAELAAAGAKLTTTEAALARLHSASASH
;
A
#
# COMPACT_ATOMS: atom_id res chain seq x y z
N MET A 1 -11.24 6.75 0.33
CA MET A 1 -11.55 6.15 -0.99
C MET A 1 -13.04 5.98 -1.25
N LEU A 2 -13.88 5.87 -0.22
CA LEU A 2 -15.33 5.66 -0.38
C LEU A 2 -16.07 6.96 -0.77
N PRO A 3 -17.26 6.86 -1.43
CA PRO A 3 -18.13 8.00 -1.65
C PRO A 3 -18.43 8.74 -0.33
N GLY A 4 -18.41 10.07 -0.36
CA GLY A 4 -18.56 10.91 0.83
C GLY A 4 -17.27 11.21 1.59
N GLY A 5 -16.18 10.53 1.32
CA GLY A 5 -14.84 10.85 1.86
C GLY A 5 -14.31 12.17 1.33
N LYS A 6 -13.46 12.84 2.11
CA LYS A 6 -12.87 14.16 1.75
C LYS A 6 -11.99 14.12 0.51
N LEU A 7 -11.33 12.99 0.27
CA LEU A 7 -10.58 12.70 -0.96
C LEU A 7 -11.14 11.41 -1.60
N TYR A 8 -12.39 11.49 -2.05
CA TYR A 8 -12.99 10.38 -2.78
C TYR A 8 -12.31 10.18 -4.13
N VAL A 9 -11.93 8.95 -4.42
CA VAL A 9 -11.41 8.54 -5.72
C VAL A 9 -12.56 7.93 -6.52
N PRO A 10 -13.06 8.56 -7.59
CA PRO A 10 -14.21 8.06 -8.33
C PRO A 10 -14.02 6.62 -8.81
N GLY A 11 -14.93 5.75 -8.42
CA GLY A 11 -14.89 4.33 -8.80
C GLY A 11 -13.99 3.44 -7.93
N ALA A 12 -13.29 3.98 -6.93
CA ALA A 12 -12.42 3.18 -6.06
C ALA A 12 -13.18 2.12 -5.25
N GLU A 13 -14.47 2.32 -4.99
CA GLU A 13 -15.33 1.33 -4.36
C GLU A 13 -15.42 0.02 -5.17
N LYS A 14 -15.22 0.08 -6.50
CA LYS A 14 -15.23 -1.10 -7.38
C LYS A 14 -13.98 -1.96 -7.24
N LEU A 15 -12.92 -1.42 -6.64
CA LEU A 15 -11.67 -2.15 -6.38
C LEU A 15 -11.76 -3.01 -5.11
N ILE A 16 -12.71 -2.71 -4.21
CA ILE A 16 -12.83 -3.36 -2.91
C ILE A 16 -12.88 -4.88 -3.00
N PRO A 17 -13.64 -5.51 -3.92
CA PRO A 17 -13.65 -6.96 -4.04
C PRO A 17 -12.27 -7.56 -4.32
N ASN A 18 -11.49 -6.97 -5.23
CA ASN A 18 -10.14 -7.42 -5.56
C ASN A 18 -9.16 -7.16 -4.41
N ILE A 19 -9.23 -5.98 -3.79
CA ILE A 19 -8.43 -5.65 -2.60
C ILE A 19 -8.70 -6.65 -1.48
N SER A 20 -9.97 -6.95 -1.19
CA SER A 20 -10.34 -7.91 -0.15
C SER A 20 -9.79 -9.32 -0.43
N ARG A 21 -9.81 -9.78 -1.67
CA ARG A 21 -9.23 -11.08 -2.08
C ARG A 21 -7.71 -11.11 -1.82
N LEU A 22 -7.00 -10.05 -2.16
CA LEU A 22 -5.55 -9.94 -1.92
C LEU A 22 -5.24 -9.89 -0.42
N VAL A 23 -5.98 -9.11 0.35
CA VAL A 23 -5.81 -9.00 1.82
C VAL A 23 -6.14 -10.33 2.52
N ASN A 24 -7.06 -11.12 1.99
CA ASN A 24 -7.38 -12.43 2.55
C ASN A 24 -6.18 -13.40 2.54
N THR A 25 -5.24 -13.25 1.60
CA THR A 25 -4.01 -14.06 1.63
C THR A 25 -3.19 -13.81 2.89
N ALA A 26 -3.17 -12.56 3.39
CA ALA A 26 -2.52 -12.23 4.65
C ALA A 26 -3.33 -12.73 5.87
N ARG A 27 -4.66 -12.62 5.83
CA ARG A 27 -5.54 -13.17 6.89
C ARG A 27 -5.37 -14.69 7.04
N GLU A 28 -5.05 -15.37 5.94
CA GLU A 28 -4.80 -16.81 5.90
C GLU A 28 -3.31 -17.17 6.10
N ASN A 29 -2.46 -16.20 6.47
CA ASN A 29 -1.02 -16.34 6.67
C ASN A 29 -0.26 -16.91 5.46
N ARG A 30 -0.75 -16.62 4.24
CA ARG A 30 -0.12 -17.02 2.97
C ARG A 30 0.74 -15.93 2.35
N ALA A 31 0.59 -14.70 2.81
CA ALA A 31 1.38 -13.55 2.41
C ALA A 31 1.56 -12.59 3.58
N PHE A 32 2.65 -11.84 3.58
CA PHE A 32 2.85 -10.74 4.51
C PHE A 32 2.31 -9.45 3.89
N LEU A 33 1.44 -8.73 4.59
CA LEU A 33 0.83 -7.52 4.09
C LEU A 33 1.53 -6.29 4.67
N ILE A 34 2.05 -5.43 3.79
CA ILE A 34 2.47 -4.07 4.13
C ILE A 34 1.45 -3.12 3.53
N SER A 35 0.92 -2.23 4.32
CA SER A 35 0.01 -1.18 3.86
C SER A 35 0.47 0.18 4.34
N SER A 36 0.10 1.23 3.63
CA SER A 36 0.30 2.61 4.08
C SER A 36 -1.01 3.37 4.10
N GLY A 37 -1.09 4.37 4.96
CA GLY A 37 -2.24 5.26 5.05
C GLY A 37 -1.85 6.62 5.56
N ASP A 38 -2.53 7.65 5.08
CA ASP A 38 -2.30 9.02 5.50
C ASP A 38 -2.80 9.23 6.93
N HIS A 39 -1.97 9.87 7.74
CA HIS A 39 -2.23 10.19 9.14
C HIS A 39 -1.75 11.60 9.44
N HIS A 40 -2.46 12.59 8.88
CA HIS A 40 -2.10 14.00 8.97
C HIS A 40 -2.40 14.60 10.35
N SER A 41 -1.61 15.60 10.74
CA SER A 41 -1.98 16.52 11.79
C SER A 41 -3.11 17.46 11.32
N SER A 42 -3.83 18.10 12.24
CA SER A 42 -4.89 19.06 11.84
C SER A 42 -4.38 20.30 11.13
N GLN A 43 -3.06 20.54 11.16
CA GLN A 43 -2.38 21.69 10.54
C GLN A 43 -1.31 21.24 9.55
N ASP A 44 -1.51 20.09 8.90
CA ASP A 44 -0.54 19.52 7.99
C ASP A 44 -0.29 20.47 6.79
N PRO A 45 0.98 20.69 6.39
CA PRO A 45 1.32 21.52 5.24
C PRO A 45 0.70 21.07 3.93
N GLU A 46 0.39 19.77 3.77
CA GLU A 46 -0.26 19.21 2.58
C GLU A 46 -1.66 19.80 2.35
N PHE A 47 -2.31 20.30 3.40
CA PHE A 47 -3.62 20.95 3.30
C PHE A 47 -3.61 22.31 2.59
N LYS A 48 -2.42 22.79 2.17
CA LYS A 48 -2.30 23.92 1.23
C LYS A 48 -2.58 23.51 -0.22
N ILE A 49 -2.46 22.20 -0.51
CA ILE A 49 -2.61 21.63 -1.86
C ILE A 49 -3.89 20.80 -1.95
N PHE A 50 -4.17 20.00 -0.91
CA PHE A 50 -5.34 19.14 -0.82
C PHE A 50 -6.29 19.62 0.30
N PRO A 51 -7.60 19.37 0.21
CA PRO A 51 -8.50 19.64 1.34
C PRO A 51 -8.10 18.80 2.56
N PRO A 52 -8.36 19.27 3.79
CA PRO A 52 -8.10 18.49 5.01
C PRO A 52 -8.74 17.11 4.95
N HIS A 53 -7.92 16.08 5.07
CA HIS A 53 -8.30 14.66 4.96
C HIS A 53 -7.44 13.80 5.89
N CYS A 54 -7.84 12.59 6.13
CA CYS A 54 -7.11 11.58 6.90
C CYS A 54 -6.46 12.13 8.20
N ILE A 55 -7.14 13.06 8.89
CA ILE A 55 -6.65 13.64 10.14
C ILE A 55 -6.61 12.55 11.21
N LYS A 56 -5.45 12.38 11.85
CA LYS A 56 -5.23 11.38 12.91
C LYS A 56 -6.31 11.43 13.98
N GLY A 57 -6.87 10.27 14.32
CA GLY A 57 -7.94 10.13 15.32
C GLY A 57 -9.35 10.40 14.81
N THR A 58 -9.53 10.75 13.53
CA THR A 58 -10.86 10.92 12.92
C THR A 58 -11.27 9.67 12.11
N GLU A 59 -12.57 9.53 11.85
CA GLU A 59 -13.12 8.47 10.99
C GLU A 59 -12.48 8.48 9.58
N GLY A 60 -12.17 9.68 9.04
CA GLY A 60 -11.54 9.83 7.73
C GLY A 60 -10.14 9.24 7.61
N ALA A 61 -9.45 8.96 8.74
CA ALA A 61 -8.14 8.30 8.77
C ALA A 61 -8.25 6.78 8.97
N GLN A 62 -9.46 6.23 9.11
CA GLN A 62 -9.66 4.80 9.30
C GLN A 62 -9.50 4.06 7.97
N VAL A 63 -8.87 2.90 8.04
CA VAL A 63 -8.78 1.97 6.92
C VAL A 63 -10.08 1.18 6.81
N ILE A 64 -10.56 0.95 5.61
CA ILE A 64 -11.75 0.12 5.39
C ILE A 64 -11.52 -1.31 5.89
N PRO A 65 -12.53 -1.98 6.46
CA PRO A 65 -12.38 -3.33 7.02
C PRO A 65 -11.83 -4.35 6.01
N GLU A 66 -12.17 -4.20 4.74
CA GLU A 66 -11.75 -5.08 3.66
C GLU A 66 -10.24 -5.03 3.40
N ALA A 67 -9.58 -3.93 3.80
CA ALA A 67 -8.13 -3.73 3.66
C ALA A 67 -7.34 -3.97 4.96
N LEU A 68 -7.98 -4.52 6.00
CA LEU A 68 -7.34 -4.86 7.27
C LEU A 68 -7.22 -6.37 7.47
N ALA A 69 -6.04 -6.84 7.90
CA ALA A 69 -5.87 -8.16 8.49
C ALA A 69 -6.36 -8.17 9.95
N GLN A 70 -6.27 -9.34 10.61
CA GLN A 70 -6.73 -9.47 12.00
C GLN A 70 -5.68 -8.99 13.02
N ASN A 71 -4.41 -9.31 12.75
CA ASN A 71 -3.27 -8.92 13.61
C ASN A 71 -2.41 -7.89 12.90
N VAL A 72 -2.56 -6.62 13.27
CA VAL A 72 -1.95 -5.46 12.59
C VAL A 72 -0.99 -4.73 13.53
N LEU A 73 0.24 -4.51 13.08
CA LEU A 73 1.18 -3.58 13.69
C LEU A 73 1.02 -2.20 13.04
N ALA A 74 0.65 -1.19 13.78
CA ALA A 74 0.70 0.20 13.31
C ALA A 74 2.10 0.77 13.56
N VAL A 75 2.71 1.33 12.51
CA VAL A 75 4.04 1.95 12.56
C VAL A 75 3.87 3.46 12.33
N PRO A 76 3.99 4.28 13.38
CA PRO A 76 3.86 5.73 13.27
C PRO A 76 5.03 6.33 12.48
N ASN A 77 4.81 7.51 11.91
CA ASN A 77 5.88 8.29 11.28
C ASN A 77 6.67 9.07 12.35
N GLU A 78 7.37 8.33 13.19
CA GLU A 78 8.12 8.85 14.35
C GLU A 78 9.46 8.13 14.44
N SER A 79 10.58 8.84 14.29
CA SER A 79 11.93 8.26 14.32
C SER A 79 12.30 7.61 15.68
N ALA A 80 11.60 8.00 16.76
CA ALA A 80 11.77 7.39 18.07
C ALA A 80 11.09 6.02 18.22
N PHE A 81 10.15 5.67 17.34
CA PHE A 81 9.50 4.36 17.35
C PHE A 81 10.55 3.25 17.16
N ARG A 82 10.31 2.09 17.73
CA ARG A 82 11.19 0.93 17.55
C ARG A 82 10.38 -0.22 17.00
N LEU A 83 10.80 -0.72 15.85
CA LEU A 83 10.19 -1.91 15.27
C LEU A 83 10.41 -3.12 16.18
N PRO A 84 9.41 -3.99 16.33
CA PRO A 84 9.61 -5.31 16.93
C PRO A 84 10.69 -6.10 16.15
N ALA A 85 11.50 -6.89 16.87
CA ALA A 85 12.55 -7.69 16.26
C ALA A 85 12.01 -8.73 15.26
N ASP A 86 10.77 -9.17 15.44
CA ASP A 86 10.10 -10.14 14.58
C ASP A 86 8.77 -9.57 14.08
N LEU A 87 8.75 -9.14 12.82
CA LEU A 87 7.57 -8.64 12.14
C LEU A 87 6.64 -9.76 11.65
N THR A 88 7.14 -10.99 11.51
CA THR A 88 6.33 -12.14 11.02
C THR A 88 5.23 -12.56 11.99
N ARG A 89 5.28 -12.07 13.23
CA ARG A 89 4.22 -12.24 14.24
C ARG A 89 2.92 -11.51 13.86
N TYR A 90 2.98 -10.58 12.90
CA TYR A 90 1.85 -9.79 12.43
C TYR A 90 1.46 -10.24 11.03
N GLN A 91 0.17 -10.23 10.75
CA GLN A 91 -0.34 -10.47 9.39
C GLN A 91 -0.19 -9.24 8.50
N GLN A 92 -0.20 -8.05 9.12
CA GLN A 92 -0.09 -6.78 8.43
C GLN A 92 0.76 -5.79 9.23
N VAL A 93 1.66 -5.11 8.53
CA VAL A 93 2.31 -3.90 9.02
C VAL A 93 1.69 -2.70 8.31
N ARG A 94 1.08 -1.79 9.08
CA ARG A 94 0.46 -0.58 8.56
C ARG A 94 1.32 0.64 8.87
N ILE A 95 1.88 1.23 7.83
CA ILE A 95 2.79 2.37 7.91
C ILE A 95 1.98 3.68 7.80
N GLU A 96 2.09 4.54 8.82
CA GLU A 96 1.50 5.88 8.82
C GLU A 96 2.41 6.85 8.08
N LYS A 97 1.85 7.73 7.25
CA LYS A 97 2.61 8.73 6.50
C LYS A 97 1.88 10.07 6.47
N GLN A 98 2.61 11.16 6.20
CA GLN A 98 2.12 12.53 6.05
C GLN A 98 2.52 13.14 4.70
N SER A 99 2.94 12.31 3.76
CA SER A 99 3.32 12.72 2.41
C SER A 99 2.86 11.67 1.40
N LEU A 100 3.03 11.93 0.13
CA LEU A 100 2.70 10.99 -0.95
C LEU A 100 3.58 9.74 -0.92
N ASP A 101 4.82 9.87 -0.43
CA ASP A 101 5.81 8.79 -0.41
C ASP A 101 5.79 8.05 0.93
N VAL A 102 5.54 6.75 0.90
CA VAL A 102 5.62 5.90 2.10
C VAL A 102 7.05 5.76 2.61
N PHE A 103 8.04 5.96 1.76
CA PHE A 103 9.47 5.90 2.15
C PHE A 103 9.94 7.12 2.93
N ASP A 104 9.13 8.19 3.04
CA ASP A 104 9.39 9.28 3.98
C ASP A 104 9.17 8.85 5.45
N ASN A 105 8.46 7.75 5.71
CA ASN A 105 8.46 7.14 7.04
C ASN A 105 9.81 6.46 7.29
N PRO A 106 10.51 6.80 8.39
CA PRO A 106 11.88 6.34 8.66
C PRO A 106 12.02 4.81 8.81
N HIS A 107 10.93 4.09 8.96
CA HIS A 107 10.92 2.64 9.16
C HIS A 107 10.62 1.84 7.90
N THR A 108 10.14 2.48 6.82
CA THR A 108 9.68 1.76 5.62
C THR A 108 10.79 0.93 5.00
N ALA A 109 11.97 1.51 4.81
CA ALA A 109 13.10 0.78 4.20
C ALA A 109 13.57 -0.39 5.09
N GLU A 110 13.56 -0.23 6.42
CA GLU A 110 13.91 -1.29 7.36
C GLU A 110 12.90 -2.45 7.29
N ILE A 111 11.59 -2.15 7.25
CA ILE A 111 10.52 -3.14 7.10
C ILE A 111 10.69 -3.92 5.80
N VAL A 112 10.90 -3.22 4.67
CA VAL A 112 11.10 -3.86 3.37
C VAL A 112 12.35 -4.73 3.37
N ASN A 113 13.45 -4.26 3.98
CA ASN A 113 14.72 -4.97 4.02
C ASN A 113 14.74 -6.14 5.03
N SER A 114 13.77 -6.23 5.94
CA SER A 114 13.60 -7.40 6.81
C SER A 114 13.06 -8.63 6.08
N LEU A 115 12.49 -8.45 4.89
CA LEU A 115 11.98 -9.54 4.05
C LEU A 115 13.08 -10.10 3.14
N SER A 116 12.88 -11.34 2.66
CA SER A 116 13.79 -11.96 1.69
C SER A 116 14.09 -11.01 0.52
N PRO A 117 15.35 -10.90 0.06
CA PRO A 117 15.69 -10.10 -1.11
C PRO A 117 14.89 -10.46 -2.38
N ASP A 118 14.52 -11.74 -2.51
CA ASP A 118 13.77 -12.26 -3.65
C ASP A 118 12.25 -12.14 -3.46
N ALA A 119 11.78 -11.61 -2.32
CA ALA A 119 10.35 -11.41 -2.08
C ALA A 119 9.75 -10.49 -3.15
N GLU A 120 8.72 -10.98 -3.85
CA GLU A 120 7.99 -10.19 -4.83
C GLU A 120 6.90 -9.36 -4.14
N PHE A 121 6.83 -8.07 -4.49
CA PHE A 121 5.83 -7.15 -3.99
C PHE A 121 4.71 -6.96 -5.00
N PHE A 122 3.48 -7.32 -4.61
CA PHE A 122 2.27 -7.03 -5.35
C PHE A 122 1.69 -5.72 -4.86
N VAL A 123 1.77 -4.66 -5.67
CA VAL A 123 1.33 -3.31 -5.28
C VAL A 123 -0.07 -3.04 -5.80
N PHE A 124 -0.97 -2.62 -4.89
CA PHE A 124 -2.37 -2.32 -5.17
C PHE A 124 -2.91 -1.23 -4.25
N GLY A 125 -4.04 -0.65 -4.58
CA GLY A 125 -4.71 0.42 -3.81
C GLY A 125 -4.89 1.71 -4.59
N VAL A 126 -4.95 2.82 -3.90
CA VAL A 126 -5.17 4.17 -4.44
C VAL A 126 -4.21 5.19 -3.83
N VAL A 127 -3.79 6.20 -4.56
CA VAL A 127 -4.08 6.59 -5.96
C VAL A 127 -2.90 6.21 -6.84
N THR A 128 -3.19 5.73 -8.07
CA THR A 128 -2.16 5.20 -8.99
C THR A 128 -1.02 6.17 -9.24
N GLU A 129 -1.33 7.42 -9.61
CA GLU A 129 -0.35 8.48 -9.93
C GLU A 129 0.28 9.15 -8.70
N TYR A 130 -0.08 8.69 -7.49
CA TYR A 130 0.45 9.18 -6.21
C TYR A 130 0.99 8.02 -5.37
N CYS A 131 0.32 7.63 -4.31
CA CYS A 131 0.82 6.67 -3.32
C CYS A 131 1.26 5.33 -3.93
N VAL A 132 0.54 4.82 -4.94
CA VAL A 132 0.90 3.57 -5.63
C VAL A 132 2.20 3.74 -6.40
N GLN A 133 2.34 4.84 -7.16
CA GLN A 133 3.54 5.15 -7.94
C GLN A 133 4.76 5.31 -7.02
N PHE A 134 4.65 6.11 -5.95
CA PHE A 134 5.75 6.33 -5.01
C PHE A 134 6.15 5.03 -4.31
N ALA A 135 5.20 4.25 -3.80
CA ALA A 135 5.49 2.98 -3.14
C ALA A 135 6.19 2.00 -4.09
N ALA A 136 5.68 1.84 -5.32
CA ALA A 136 6.28 0.95 -6.30
C ALA A 136 7.68 1.40 -6.72
N LYS A 137 7.88 2.72 -6.92
CA LYS A 137 9.18 3.29 -7.26
C LYS A 137 10.19 3.05 -6.14
N GLY A 138 9.85 3.35 -4.89
CA GLY A 138 10.75 3.12 -3.76
C GLY A 138 11.13 1.65 -3.59
N LEU A 139 10.22 0.71 -3.85
CA LEU A 139 10.52 -0.73 -3.87
C LEU A 139 11.51 -1.09 -5.00
N LEU A 140 11.32 -0.55 -6.21
CA LEU A 140 12.23 -0.75 -7.34
C LEU A 140 13.61 -0.15 -7.05
N ASP A 141 13.68 1.04 -6.46
CA ASP A 141 14.92 1.71 -6.06
C ASP A 141 15.71 0.88 -5.00
N LEU A 142 15.01 0.09 -4.18
CA LEU A 142 15.60 -0.91 -3.28
C LEU A 142 15.94 -2.25 -3.97
N GLY A 143 15.78 -2.36 -5.29
CA GLY A 143 16.06 -3.56 -6.06
C GLY A 143 15.04 -4.70 -5.85
N ARG A 144 13.84 -4.39 -5.37
CA ARG A 144 12.81 -5.40 -5.10
C ARG A 144 12.05 -5.79 -6.37
N PRO A 145 11.71 -7.07 -6.57
CA PRO A 145 10.76 -7.49 -7.60
C PRO A 145 9.37 -6.89 -7.33
N VAL A 146 8.85 -6.10 -8.29
CA VAL A 146 7.56 -5.40 -8.14
C VAL A 146 6.60 -5.82 -9.24
N SER A 147 5.36 -6.11 -8.85
CA SER A 147 4.23 -6.36 -9.74
C SER A 147 3.05 -5.44 -9.38
N ILE A 148 2.59 -4.64 -10.33
CA ILE A 148 1.42 -3.77 -10.19
C ILE A 148 0.17 -4.55 -10.51
N VAL A 149 -0.78 -4.63 -9.58
CA VAL A 149 -2.05 -5.33 -9.76
C VAL A 149 -3.05 -4.38 -10.40
N THR A 150 -3.13 -4.40 -11.73
CA THR A 150 -3.80 -3.36 -12.53
C THR A 150 -5.32 -3.28 -12.35
N ASP A 151 -5.97 -4.36 -11.95
CA ASP A 151 -7.41 -4.42 -11.64
C ASP A 151 -7.73 -4.20 -10.14
N ALA A 152 -6.70 -3.80 -9.37
CA ALA A 152 -6.82 -3.44 -7.95
C ALA A 152 -6.20 -2.07 -7.63
N ILE A 153 -5.94 -1.22 -8.64
CA ILE A 153 -5.48 0.16 -8.49
C ILE A 153 -6.50 1.13 -9.09
N GLY A 154 -6.55 2.36 -8.55
CA GLY A 154 -7.43 3.41 -9.02
C GLY A 154 -6.70 4.75 -9.13
N HIS A 155 -7.14 5.58 -10.07
CA HIS A 155 -6.55 6.88 -10.36
C HIS A 155 -7.58 8.02 -10.18
N LEU A 156 -7.11 9.22 -9.89
CA LEU A 156 -7.91 10.45 -9.94
C LEU A 156 -7.96 10.98 -11.37
N HIS A 157 -6.83 10.95 -12.08
CA HIS A 157 -6.67 11.47 -13.42
C HIS A 157 -6.26 10.35 -14.37
N PRO A 158 -7.14 9.86 -15.28
CA PRO A 158 -6.86 8.71 -16.14
C PRO A 158 -5.55 8.80 -16.94
N ALA A 159 -5.26 9.97 -17.51
CA ALA A 159 -4.03 10.18 -18.27
C ALA A 159 -2.77 10.12 -17.39
N ALA A 160 -2.83 10.69 -16.17
CA ALA A 160 -1.72 10.63 -15.21
C ALA A 160 -1.52 9.22 -14.68
N GLY A 161 -2.62 8.49 -14.36
CA GLY A 161 -2.56 7.10 -13.94
C GLY A 161 -1.94 6.19 -15.01
N SER A 162 -2.34 6.35 -16.28
CA SER A 162 -1.77 5.59 -17.40
C SER A 162 -0.27 5.89 -17.58
N LYS A 163 0.12 7.17 -17.46
CA LYS A 163 1.53 7.58 -17.50
C LYS A 163 2.33 6.95 -16.36
N ALA A 164 1.82 6.99 -15.13
CA ALA A 164 2.47 6.39 -13.97
C ALA A 164 2.71 4.89 -14.16
N ILE A 165 1.72 4.14 -14.67
CA ILE A 165 1.86 2.71 -14.95
C ILE A 165 2.95 2.47 -16.01
N ALA A 166 2.98 3.28 -17.09
CA ALA A 166 3.99 3.15 -18.14
C ALA A 166 5.42 3.44 -17.61
N GLU A 167 5.57 4.45 -16.77
CA GLU A 167 6.86 4.80 -16.12
C GLU A 167 7.32 3.68 -15.20
N LEU A 168 6.44 3.10 -14.39
CA LEU A 168 6.76 1.98 -13.51
C LEU A 168 7.16 0.73 -14.32
N ALA A 169 6.45 0.43 -15.41
CA ALA A 169 6.80 -0.69 -16.28
C ALA A 169 8.17 -0.47 -16.95
N ALA A 170 8.47 0.74 -17.41
CA ALA A 170 9.79 1.09 -17.95
C ALA A 170 10.92 0.99 -16.90
N ALA A 171 10.60 1.23 -15.62
CA ALA A 171 11.52 1.07 -14.50
C ALA A 171 11.68 -0.39 -14.03
N GLY A 172 10.98 -1.36 -14.64
CA GLY A 172 11.12 -2.78 -14.37
C GLY A 172 9.98 -3.43 -13.59
N ALA A 173 8.92 -2.69 -13.22
CA ALA A 173 7.75 -3.30 -12.63
C ALA A 173 7.01 -4.18 -13.65
N LYS A 174 6.54 -5.34 -13.22
CA LYS A 174 5.65 -6.20 -13.99
C LYS A 174 4.20 -5.73 -13.82
N LEU A 175 3.37 -5.91 -14.86
CA LEU A 175 1.93 -5.72 -14.76
C LEU A 175 1.24 -7.07 -14.58
N THR A 176 0.29 -7.13 -13.66
CA THR A 176 -0.45 -8.36 -13.34
C THR A 176 -1.91 -8.06 -13.04
N THR A 177 -2.72 -9.10 -12.91
CA THR A 177 -4.10 -9.01 -12.41
C THR A 177 -4.21 -9.63 -11.03
N THR A 178 -5.30 -9.34 -10.32
CA THR A 178 -5.61 -9.98 -9.03
C THR A 178 -5.59 -11.51 -9.14
N GLU A 179 -6.17 -12.08 -10.18
CA GLU A 179 -6.22 -13.53 -10.39
C GLU A 179 -4.81 -14.13 -10.52
N ALA A 180 -3.97 -13.53 -11.37
CA ALA A 180 -2.60 -13.99 -11.59
C ALA A 180 -1.72 -13.79 -10.33
N ALA A 181 -1.92 -12.72 -9.58
CA ALA A 181 -1.23 -12.49 -8.32
C ALA A 181 -1.60 -13.55 -7.28
N LEU A 182 -2.89 -13.85 -7.11
CA LEU A 182 -3.37 -14.88 -6.20
C LEU A 182 -2.82 -16.27 -6.57
N ALA A 183 -2.80 -16.62 -7.86
CA ALA A 183 -2.23 -17.90 -8.30
C ALA A 183 -0.75 -18.04 -7.89
N ARG A 184 0.05 -16.95 -8.02
CA ARG A 184 1.46 -16.95 -7.59
C ARG A 184 1.62 -17.04 -6.06
N LEU A 185 0.80 -16.31 -5.30
CA LEU A 185 0.81 -16.37 -3.84
C LEU A 185 0.44 -17.77 -3.31
N HIS A 186 -0.51 -18.45 -3.95
CA HIS A 186 -0.88 -19.82 -3.59
C HIS A 186 0.24 -20.83 -3.89
N SER A 187 0.92 -20.70 -5.03
CA SER A 187 2.01 -21.62 -5.38
C SER A 187 3.24 -21.45 -4.48
N ALA A 188 3.57 -20.22 -4.09
CA ALA A 188 4.67 -19.95 -3.17
C ALA A 188 4.44 -20.56 -1.78
N SER A 189 3.20 -20.51 -1.28
CA SER A 189 2.84 -21.09 0.05
C SER A 189 2.85 -22.61 0.08
N ALA A 190 2.68 -23.27 -1.07
CA ALA A 190 2.71 -24.74 -1.15
C ALA A 190 4.12 -25.35 -1.18
N SER A 191 5.15 -24.50 -1.27
CA SER A 191 6.56 -24.90 -1.39
C SER A 191 7.34 -24.80 -0.09
N HIS A 192 6.67 -24.46 1.02
CA HIS A 192 7.19 -24.34 2.39
C HIS A 192 6.43 -25.28 3.32
#